data_2f2184f4474d160ba8189af6da840e1d
#
_entry.id   2f2184f4474d160ba8189af6da840e1d
#
_cell.length_a   1.000
_cell.length_b   1.000
_cell.length_c   1.000
_cell.angle_alpha   90.00
_cell.angle_beta   90.00
_cell.angle_gamma   90.00
#
_symmetry.space_group_name_H-M   'P 1'
#
loop_
_entity.id
_entity.type
_entity.pdbx_description
1 polymer ?
#
loop_
_entity_poly.entity_id
_entity_poly.type
_entity_poly.pdbx_seq_one_letter_code
_entity_poly.pdbx_strand_id
1 'polypeptide(L)'
;MQFGKSAFLCSIFALFCAFPLQAGAAGPASHCQADETVIFSCPVDGKKLISVCASKEYSPNAGHLQYRYGPAGAPELTLPAKAAPAASARSGLWSFSGGGGAYVQFQDGGTSYYVYTAIGKWGKKGETTEKAGVAVEKDGKVVANILCRGKETSELGPDFFEKAG
;
A
#
# COMPACT_ATOMS: atom_id res chain seq x y z
N MET A 1 51.10 17.21 -67.19
CA MET A 1 49.80 17.64 -66.68
C MET A 1 49.22 16.49 -65.89
N GLN A 2 49.35 16.51 -64.56
CA GLN A 2 48.81 15.50 -63.70
C GLN A 2 47.85 16.16 -62.71
N PHE A 3 46.57 15.75 -62.77
CA PHE A 3 45.52 16.20 -61.84
C PHE A 3 45.51 15.31 -60.64
N GLY A 4 45.84 15.86 -59.44
CA GLY A 4 45.74 15.20 -58.16
C GLY A 4 44.27 15.15 -57.71
N LYS A 5 43.78 13.95 -57.36
CA LYS A 5 42.47 13.77 -56.73
C LYS A 5 42.69 13.74 -55.19
N SER A 6 42.29 14.80 -54.53
CA SER A 6 42.17 14.82 -53.04
C SER A 6 40.88 14.13 -52.61
N ALA A 7 40.99 13.03 -51.85
CA ALA A 7 39.87 12.38 -51.22
C ALA A 7 39.66 12.99 -49.81
N PHE A 8 38.53 13.65 -49.61
CA PHE A 8 38.07 14.11 -48.30
C PHE A 8 37.43 12.93 -47.53
N LEU A 9 38.11 12.44 -46.52
CA LEU A 9 37.51 11.53 -45.55
C LEU A 9 36.66 12.35 -44.56
N CYS A 10 35.34 12.20 -44.67
CA CYS A 10 34.39 12.76 -43.73
C CYS A 10 34.24 11.79 -42.55
N SER A 11 34.93 12.03 -41.42
CA SER A 11 34.77 11.26 -40.18
C SER A 11 33.49 11.70 -39.48
N ILE A 12 32.47 10.85 -39.52
CA ILE A 12 31.25 11.05 -38.76
C ILE A 12 31.49 10.55 -37.31
N PHE A 13 31.71 11.49 -36.39
CA PHE A 13 31.73 11.22 -34.96
C PHE A 13 30.28 11.04 -34.46
N ALA A 14 29.86 9.79 -34.26
CA ALA A 14 28.59 9.49 -33.62
C ALA A 14 28.72 9.75 -32.10
N LEU A 15 28.13 10.86 -31.66
CA LEU A 15 28.04 11.22 -30.26
C LEU A 15 26.95 10.32 -29.59
N PHE A 16 27.38 9.23 -28.94
CA PHE A 16 26.50 8.41 -28.12
C PHE A 16 26.17 9.19 -26.83
N CYS A 17 24.99 9.82 -26.80
CA CYS A 17 24.40 10.34 -25.55
C CYS A 17 23.97 9.16 -24.67
N ALA A 18 24.81 8.78 -23.70
CA ALA A 18 24.43 7.87 -22.62
C ALA A 18 23.49 8.63 -21.67
N PHE A 19 22.18 8.41 -21.81
CA PHE A 19 21.23 8.85 -20.80
C PHE A 19 21.42 7.99 -19.53
N PRO A 20 21.68 8.61 -18.36
CA PRO A 20 21.68 7.86 -17.12
C PRO A 20 20.25 7.34 -16.85
N LEU A 21 20.07 6.02 -16.76
CA LEU A 21 18.87 5.45 -16.16
C LEU A 21 18.84 5.90 -14.70
N GLN A 22 17.99 6.86 -14.39
CA GLN A 22 17.65 7.17 -13.01
C GLN A 22 16.82 6.01 -12.48
N ALA A 23 17.44 5.16 -11.66
CA ALA A 23 16.72 4.22 -10.82
C ALA A 23 15.92 5.05 -9.79
N GLY A 24 14.66 5.33 -10.09
CA GLY A 24 13.74 5.90 -9.12
C GLY A 24 13.69 4.98 -7.91
N ALA A 25 13.81 5.53 -6.70
CA ALA A 25 13.62 4.77 -5.48
C ALA A 25 12.25 4.08 -5.56
N ALA A 26 12.24 2.74 -5.56
CA ALA A 26 11.00 1.99 -5.53
C ALA A 26 10.28 2.34 -4.22
N GLY A 27 9.07 2.86 -4.32
CA GLY A 27 8.19 3.08 -3.17
C GLY A 27 7.94 1.76 -2.41
N PRO A 28 7.29 1.81 -1.25
CA PRO A 28 6.96 0.61 -0.50
C PRO A 28 6.19 -0.38 -1.37
N ALA A 29 6.53 -1.67 -1.27
CA ALA A 29 5.82 -2.70 -2.03
C ALA A 29 4.33 -2.66 -1.68
N SER A 30 3.48 -2.38 -2.67
CA SER A 30 2.03 -2.24 -2.48
C SER A 30 1.26 -2.58 -3.76
N HIS A 31 -0.05 -2.73 -3.63
CA HIS A 31 -0.97 -2.83 -4.77
C HIS A 31 -1.47 -1.47 -5.27
N CYS A 32 -0.98 -0.37 -4.66
CA CYS A 32 -1.42 0.97 -5.03
C CYS A 32 -0.81 1.40 -6.37
N GLN A 33 -1.58 2.13 -7.16
CA GLN A 33 -1.13 2.70 -8.43
C GLN A 33 -0.22 3.90 -8.18
N ALA A 34 0.51 4.34 -9.20
CA ALA A 34 1.46 5.46 -9.08
C ALA A 34 0.79 6.81 -8.74
N ASP A 35 -0.48 6.95 -9.07
CA ASP A 35 -1.32 8.13 -8.79
C ASP A 35 -2.11 8.01 -7.48
N GLU A 36 -1.94 6.92 -6.74
CA GLU A 36 -2.55 6.69 -5.44
C GLU A 36 -1.59 6.97 -4.28
N THR A 37 -2.15 7.21 -3.10
CA THR A 37 -1.46 7.27 -1.81
C THR A 37 -1.57 5.90 -1.13
N VAL A 38 -0.46 5.40 -0.60
CA VAL A 38 -0.44 4.19 0.22
C VAL A 38 -0.84 4.55 1.64
N ILE A 39 -2.07 4.22 2.04
CA ILE A 39 -2.56 4.40 3.42
C ILE A 39 -2.03 3.28 4.32
N PHE A 40 -1.96 2.07 3.80
CA PHE A 40 -1.39 0.93 4.48
C PHE A 40 -0.80 -0.05 3.47
N SER A 41 0.34 -0.63 3.76
CA SER A 41 0.82 -1.80 3.03
C SER A 41 1.79 -2.63 3.86
N CYS A 42 1.70 -3.94 3.73
CA CYS A 42 2.69 -4.86 4.26
C CYS A 42 2.75 -6.19 3.50
N PRO A 43 3.91 -6.85 3.49
CA PRO A 43 4.01 -8.23 3.04
C PRO A 43 3.40 -9.19 4.07
N VAL A 44 2.82 -10.28 3.58
CA VAL A 44 2.32 -11.40 4.38
C VAL A 44 2.87 -12.72 3.84
N ASP A 45 2.51 -13.85 4.46
CA ASP A 45 2.93 -15.17 3.99
C ASP A 45 2.50 -15.43 2.54
N GLY A 46 3.22 -16.32 1.85
CA GLY A 46 2.89 -16.73 0.48
C GLY A 46 3.21 -15.67 -0.59
N LYS A 47 4.10 -14.71 -0.31
CA LYS A 47 4.47 -13.61 -1.22
C LYS A 47 3.29 -12.71 -1.60
N LYS A 48 2.31 -12.61 -0.73
CA LYS A 48 1.14 -11.73 -0.88
C LYS A 48 1.37 -10.41 -0.15
N LEU A 49 0.58 -9.41 -0.55
CA LEU A 49 0.55 -8.08 0.06
C LEU A 49 -0.86 -7.78 0.55
N ILE A 50 -0.93 -7.08 1.67
CA ILE A 50 -2.09 -6.31 2.08
C ILE A 50 -1.82 -4.88 1.67
N SER A 51 -2.79 -4.18 1.09
CA SER A 51 -2.68 -2.74 0.83
C SER A 51 -4.02 -2.05 1.01
N VAL A 52 -3.98 -0.82 1.51
CA VAL A 52 -5.07 0.15 1.45
C VAL A 52 -4.58 1.33 0.65
N CYS A 53 -5.26 1.59 -0.45
CA CYS A 53 -4.89 2.59 -1.44
C CYS A 53 -5.98 3.67 -1.51
N ALA A 54 -5.56 4.93 -1.53
CA ALA A 54 -6.45 6.07 -1.69
C ALA A 54 -6.04 6.92 -2.88
N SER A 55 -6.99 7.61 -3.52
CA SER A 55 -6.64 8.70 -4.43
C SER A 55 -5.89 9.79 -3.66
N LYS A 56 -5.05 10.58 -4.35
CA LYS A 56 -4.29 11.68 -3.70
C LYS A 56 -5.20 12.66 -2.96
N GLU A 57 -6.35 12.97 -3.55
CA GLU A 57 -7.37 13.89 -3.02
C GLU A 57 -8.58 13.10 -2.49
N TYR A 58 -8.34 12.14 -1.58
CA TYR A 58 -9.44 11.41 -0.95
C TYR A 58 -10.07 12.22 0.19
N SER A 59 -11.37 12.05 0.35
CA SER A 59 -12.16 12.62 1.44
C SER A 59 -13.38 11.72 1.71
N PRO A 60 -14.22 12.00 2.72
CA PRO A 60 -15.42 11.21 2.96
C PRO A 60 -16.31 11.04 1.73
N ASN A 61 -16.40 12.09 0.90
CA ASN A 61 -17.34 12.14 -0.22
C ASN A 61 -16.67 12.23 -1.60
N ALA A 62 -15.34 12.18 -1.67
CA ALA A 62 -14.60 12.30 -2.94
C ALA A 62 -13.39 11.38 -2.97
N GLY A 63 -12.90 11.15 -4.19
CA GLY A 63 -11.81 10.23 -4.43
C GLY A 63 -12.21 8.78 -4.19
N HIS A 64 -11.24 7.95 -3.78
CA HIS A 64 -11.52 6.55 -3.43
C HIS A 64 -10.61 6.07 -2.30
N LEU A 65 -11.08 5.01 -1.62
CA LEU A 65 -10.33 4.19 -0.68
C LEU A 65 -10.61 2.73 -0.99
N GLN A 66 -9.56 1.93 -1.20
CA GLN A 66 -9.70 0.51 -1.52
C GLN A 66 -8.71 -0.35 -0.74
N TYR A 67 -9.20 -1.45 -0.18
CA TYR A 67 -8.41 -2.58 0.30
C TYR A 67 -8.08 -3.52 -0.87
N ARG A 68 -6.83 -3.96 -0.96
CA ARG A 68 -6.36 -4.91 -1.97
C ARG A 68 -5.48 -5.97 -1.31
N TYR A 69 -5.72 -7.24 -1.65
CA TYR A 69 -4.98 -8.38 -1.11
C TYR A 69 -4.68 -9.40 -2.19
N GLY A 70 -3.46 -9.93 -2.22
CA GLY A 70 -3.03 -10.96 -3.16
C GLY A 70 -1.54 -10.91 -3.47
N PRO A 71 -1.05 -11.71 -4.44
CA PRO A 71 0.32 -11.63 -4.94
C PRO A 71 0.65 -10.24 -5.47
N ALA A 72 1.93 -9.83 -5.34
CA ALA A 72 2.38 -8.53 -5.84
C ALA A 72 2.01 -8.33 -7.32
N GLY A 73 1.36 -7.21 -7.64
CA GLY A 73 0.89 -6.88 -8.99
C GLY A 73 -0.37 -7.62 -9.45
N ALA A 74 -0.93 -8.55 -8.66
CA ALA A 74 -2.11 -9.34 -9.01
C ALA A 74 -3.04 -9.52 -7.78
N PRO A 75 -3.77 -8.48 -7.35
CA PRO A 75 -4.69 -8.60 -6.22
C PRO A 75 -5.81 -9.60 -6.53
N GLU A 76 -6.03 -10.53 -5.61
CA GLU A 76 -7.10 -11.54 -5.66
C GLU A 76 -8.41 -11.01 -5.07
N LEU A 77 -8.31 -10.01 -4.19
CA LEU A 77 -9.44 -9.35 -3.54
C LEU A 77 -9.24 -7.83 -3.59
N THR A 78 -10.29 -7.11 -3.98
CA THR A 78 -10.35 -5.64 -3.98
C THR A 78 -11.69 -5.20 -3.41
N LEU A 79 -11.67 -4.40 -2.35
CA LEU A 79 -12.87 -3.91 -1.65
C LEU A 79 -12.85 -2.40 -1.43
N PRO A 80 -13.92 -1.68 -1.77
CA PRO A 80 -15.03 -2.17 -2.59
C PRO A 80 -14.56 -2.51 -4.01
N ALA A 81 -15.24 -3.43 -4.71
CA ALA A 81 -14.86 -3.87 -6.05
C ALA A 81 -14.83 -2.72 -7.06
N LYS A 82 -15.72 -1.74 -6.91
CA LYS A 82 -15.65 -0.45 -7.61
C LYS A 82 -15.12 0.60 -6.63
N ALA A 83 -14.17 1.39 -7.08
CA ALA A 83 -13.62 2.50 -6.30
C ALA A 83 -14.75 3.39 -5.75
N ALA A 84 -14.69 3.68 -4.45
CA ALA A 84 -15.69 4.45 -3.74
C ALA A 84 -15.03 5.38 -2.71
N PRO A 85 -15.66 6.54 -2.36
CA PRO A 85 -15.13 7.47 -1.37
C PRO A 85 -14.85 6.84 -0.01
N ALA A 86 -14.05 7.52 0.81
CA ALA A 86 -13.60 7.00 2.11
C ALA A 86 -14.78 6.67 3.06
N ALA A 87 -15.90 7.39 3.00
CA ALA A 87 -17.10 7.07 3.77
C ALA A 87 -17.72 5.69 3.47
N SER A 88 -17.30 5.00 2.40
CA SER A 88 -17.68 3.61 2.13
C SER A 88 -16.99 2.61 3.05
N ALA A 89 -15.95 3.02 3.76
CA ALA A 89 -15.26 2.26 4.78
C ALA A 89 -15.51 2.89 6.16
N ARG A 90 -15.32 2.12 7.22
CA ARG A 90 -15.35 2.63 8.59
C ARG A 90 -13.95 2.64 9.15
N SER A 91 -13.59 3.68 9.87
CA SER A 91 -12.30 3.75 10.54
C SER A 91 -12.47 4.08 12.01
N GLY A 92 -11.47 3.79 12.82
CA GLY A 92 -11.54 4.06 14.24
C GLY A 92 -10.33 3.58 15.02
N LEU A 93 -10.43 3.79 16.33
CA LEU A 93 -9.43 3.37 17.31
C LEU A 93 -9.96 2.21 18.14
N TRP A 94 -9.06 1.31 18.49
CA TRP A 94 -9.27 0.32 19.55
C TRP A 94 -8.51 0.75 20.81
N SER A 95 -9.13 0.52 21.97
CA SER A 95 -8.47 0.65 23.27
C SER A 95 -8.70 -0.62 24.04
N PHE A 96 -7.63 -1.18 24.60
CA PHE A 96 -7.69 -2.35 25.47
C PHE A 96 -6.63 -2.24 26.58
N SER A 97 -6.75 -3.08 27.62
CA SER A 97 -5.79 -3.07 28.73
C SER A 97 -4.36 -3.29 28.22
N GLY A 98 -3.49 -2.30 28.42
CA GLY A 98 -2.09 -2.36 28.05
C GLY A 98 -1.77 -2.08 26.59
N GLY A 99 -2.72 -1.51 25.81
CA GLY A 99 -2.48 -1.15 24.42
C GLY A 99 -3.65 -0.51 23.71
N GLY A 100 -3.53 -0.38 22.41
CA GLY A 100 -4.54 0.16 21.50
C GLY A 100 -4.13 -0.01 20.06
N GLY A 101 -4.95 0.48 19.15
CA GLY A 101 -4.67 0.42 17.72
C GLY A 101 -5.62 1.27 16.90
N ALA A 102 -5.32 1.35 15.62
CA ALA A 102 -6.12 2.01 14.61
C ALA A 102 -6.53 1.01 13.53
N TYR A 103 -7.69 1.19 12.95
CA TYR A 103 -8.18 0.31 11.89
C TYR A 103 -8.97 1.07 10.83
N VAL A 104 -9.04 0.45 9.65
CA VAL A 104 -10.04 0.74 8.63
C VAL A 104 -10.75 -0.55 8.25
N GLN A 105 -12.07 -0.52 8.23
CA GLN A 105 -12.94 -1.66 7.97
C GLN A 105 -13.55 -1.55 6.58
N PHE A 106 -13.42 -2.61 5.80
CA PHE A 106 -14.11 -2.82 4.54
C PHE A 106 -15.13 -3.96 4.69
N GLN A 107 -16.17 -3.96 3.87
CA GLN A 107 -17.21 -4.99 3.91
C GLN A 107 -17.43 -5.59 2.53
N ASP A 108 -17.67 -6.91 2.52
CA ASP A 108 -18.15 -7.66 1.37
C ASP A 108 -19.21 -8.67 1.84
N GLY A 109 -20.48 -8.39 1.49
CA GLY A 109 -21.59 -9.15 2.03
C GLY A 109 -21.61 -9.17 3.56
N GLY A 110 -21.65 -10.36 4.17
CA GLY A 110 -21.61 -10.55 5.63
C GLY A 110 -20.20 -10.63 6.23
N THR A 111 -19.16 -10.31 5.45
CA THR A 111 -17.75 -10.40 5.90
C THR A 111 -17.16 -9.01 6.06
N SER A 112 -16.49 -8.78 7.19
CA SER A 112 -15.75 -7.55 7.50
C SER A 112 -14.25 -7.80 7.48
N TYR A 113 -13.50 -6.90 6.89
CA TYR A 113 -12.04 -6.92 6.79
C TYR A 113 -11.50 -5.69 7.52
N TYR A 114 -10.89 -5.92 8.68
CA TYR A 114 -10.28 -4.88 9.51
C TYR A 114 -8.79 -4.83 9.21
N VAL A 115 -8.35 -3.89 8.40
CA VAL A 115 -6.92 -3.59 8.25
C VAL A 115 -6.50 -2.74 9.43
N TYR A 116 -5.45 -3.15 10.16
CA TYR A 116 -5.12 -2.53 11.44
C TYR A 116 -3.63 -2.42 11.71
N THR A 117 -3.30 -1.46 12.57
CA THR A 117 -2.08 -1.40 13.35
C THR A 117 -2.44 -1.39 14.83
N ALA A 118 -1.65 -2.05 15.66
CA ALA A 118 -1.90 -2.09 17.08
C ALA A 118 -0.59 -2.24 17.88
N ILE A 119 -0.57 -1.67 19.07
CA ILE A 119 0.53 -1.76 20.02
C ILE A 119 -0.01 -2.31 21.34
N GLY A 120 0.69 -3.25 21.95
CA GLY A 120 0.25 -3.86 23.20
C GLY A 120 1.32 -4.68 23.89
N LYS A 121 1.04 -5.11 25.11
CA LYS A 121 1.93 -5.92 25.94
C LYS A 121 1.87 -7.41 25.55
N TRP A 122 2.32 -7.74 24.34
CA TRP A 122 2.29 -9.10 23.79
C TRP A 122 3.64 -9.82 23.77
N GLY A 123 4.70 -9.18 24.28
CA GLY A 123 6.00 -9.79 24.44
C GLY A 123 5.99 -10.88 25.53
N LYS A 124 6.93 -11.83 25.47
CA LYS A 124 6.99 -13.00 26.39
C LYS A 124 7.07 -12.62 27.87
N LYS A 125 7.60 -11.43 28.17
CA LYS A 125 7.70 -10.88 29.53
C LYS A 125 6.81 -9.65 29.74
N GLY A 126 5.80 -9.45 28.85
CA GLY A 126 4.95 -8.29 28.87
C GLY A 126 5.55 -7.06 28.21
N GLU A 127 6.58 -7.22 27.37
CA GLU A 127 7.13 -6.13 26.58
C GLU A 127 6.09 -5.61 25.61
N THR A 128 6.12 -4.31 25.38
CA THR A 128 5.31 -3.66 24.36
C THR A 128 5.81 -4.07 22.97
N THR A 129 4.91 -4.58 22.16
CA THR A 129 5.17 -5.00 20.77
C THR A 129 4.10 -4.45 19.84
N GLU A 130 4.44 -4.31 18.58
CA GLU A 130 3.55 -3.88 17.52
C GLU A 130 3.04 -5.07 16.71
N LYS A 131 1.83 -4.97 16.20
CA LYS A 131 1.22 -5.91 15.26
C LYS A 131 0.43 -5.14 14.24
N ALA A 132 0.52 -5.58 12.99
CA ALA A 132 -0.26 -5.06 11.90
C ALA A 132 -0.76 -6.21 11.03
N GLY A 133 -1.84 -5.97 10.27
CA GLY A 133 -2.40 -7.00 9.41
C GLY A 133 -3.86 -6.77 9.06
N VAL A 134 -4.55 -7.86 8.73
CA VAL A 134 -6.00 -7.85 8.52
C VAL A 134 -6.68 -8.93 9.34
N ALA A 135 -7.66 -8.55 10.14
CA ALA A 135 -8.59 -9.45 10.79
C ALA A 135 -9.84 -9.59 9.91
N VAL A 136 -10.24 -10.82 9.65
CA VAL A 136 -11.45 -11.13 8.87
C VAL A 136 -12.51 -11.65 9.82
N GLU A 137 -13.66 -10.99 9.83
CA GLU A 137 -14.80 -11.33 10.67
C GLU A 137 -15.99 -11.72 9.80
N LYS A 138 -16.63 -12.80 10.14
CA LYS A 138 -17.87 -13.27 9.53
C LYS A 138 -18.87 -13.63 10.62
N ASP A 139 -20.09 -13.13 10.49
CA ASP A 139 -21.19 -13.37 11.46
C ASP A 139 -20.76 -13.07 12.92
N GLY A 140 -20.03 -11.96 13.14
CA GLY A 140 -19.54 -11.52 14.45
C GLY A 140 -18.41 -12.37 15.03
N LYS A 141 -17.78 -13.25 14.24
CA LYS A 141 -16.65 -14.08 14.68
C LYS A 141 -15.42 -13.85 13.80
N VAL A 142 -14.27 -13.66 14.42
CA VAL A 142 -12.99 -13.62 13.73
C VAL A 142 -12.68 -15.00 13.17
N VAL A 143 -12.67 -15.12 11.84
CA VAL A 143 -12.40 -16.36 11.10
C VAL A 143 -10.98 -16.44 10.58
N ALA A 144 -10.28 -15.30 10.45
CA ALA A 144 -8.86 -15.24 10.07
C ALA A 144 -8.20 -13.99 10.65
N ASN A 145 -6.89 -14.09 10.92
CA ASN A 145 -6.04 -12.97 11.26
C ASN A 145 -4.72 -13.13 10.53
N ILE A 146 -4.53 -12.36 9.46
CA ILE A 146 -3.37 -12.40 8.58
C ILE A 146 -2.41 -11.30 9.03
N LEU A 147 -1.28 -11.70 9.62
CA LEU A 147 -0.29 -10.76 10.16
C LEU A 147 0.73 -10.34 9.12
N CYS A 148 1.15 -9.08 9.19
CA CYS A 148 2.29 -8.57 8.44
C CYS A 148 3.57 -9.35 8.77
N ARG A 149 4.41 -9.56 7.77
CA ARG A 149 5.75 -10.14 7.87
C ARG A 149 6.78 -9.07 7.56
N GLY A 150 7.30 -8.43 8.59
CA GLY A 150 8.23 -7.31 8.48
C GLY A 150 7.56 -5.96 8.75
N LYS A 151 8.26 -4.89 8.37
CA LYS A 151 7.78 -3.53 8.63
C LYS A 151 6.66 -3.16 7.65
N GLU A 152 5.57 -2.66 8.17
CA GLU A 152 4.49 -2.07 7.41
C GLU A 152 4.76 -0.61 7.06
N THR A 153 4.10 -0.12 6.02
CA THR A 153 3.85 1.30 5.77
C THR A 153 2.42 1.58 6.23
N SER A 154 2.23 2.55 7.11
CA SER A 154 0.90 2.88 7.65
C SER A 154 0.75 4.36 7.92
N GLU A 155 -0.33 4.93 7.40
CA GLU A 155 -0.85 6.27 7.67
C GLU A 155 -2.11 6.20 8.57
N LEU A 156 -2.43 5.01 9.11
CA LEU A 156 -3.58 4.84 10.00
C LEU A 156 -3.33 5.59 11.31
N GLY A 157 -4.02 6.71 11.50
CA GLY A 157 -3.86 7.60 12.63
C GLY A 157 -4.79 8.82 12.53
N PRO A 158 -4.62 9.83 13.42
CA PRO A 158 -5.48 11.00 13.47
C PRO A 158 -5.63 11.72 12.13
N ASP A 159 -4.53 11.97 11.41
CA ASP A 159 -4.54 12.68 10.13
C ASP A 159 -5.32 11.92 9.06
N PHE A 160 -5.24 10.58 9.06
CA PHE A 160 -6.05 9.74 8.18
C PHE A 160 -7.53 9.87 8.53
N PHE A 161 -7.87 9.82 9.83
CA PHE A 161 -9.27 9.89 10.27
C PHE A 161 -9.91 11.24 9.96
N GLU A 162 -9.17 12.35 10.08
CA GLU A 162 -9.66 13.68 9.69
C GLU A 162 -9.99 13.77 8.21
N LYS A 163 -9.19 13.10 7.35
CA LYS A 163 -9.42 13.08 5.90
C LYS A 163 -10.48 12.07 5.48
N ALA A 164 -10.60 10.96 6.19
CA ALA A 164 -11.51 9.88 5.82
C ALA A 164 -12.94 10.05 6.38
N GLY A 165 -13.15 10.90 7.41
CA GLY A 165 -14.43 11.28 8.01
C GLY A 165 -14.72 10.61 9.31
#